data_1f57e0f027db3850f08c7b78bac9f8f0
#
_entry.id   1f57e0f027db3850f08c7b78bac9f8f0
#
_cell.length_a   1.000
_cell.length_b   1.000
_cell.length_c   1.000
_cell.angle_alpha   90.00
_cell.angle_beta   90.00
_cell.angle_gamma   90.00
#
_symmetry.space_group_name_H-M   'P 1'
#
loop_
_entity.id
_entity.type
_entity.pdbx_description
1 polymer ?
#
loop_
_entity_poly.entity_id
_entity_poly.type
_entity_poly.pdbx_seq_one_letter_code
_entity_poly.pdbx_strand_id
1 'polypeptide(L)'
;MSELTRPVALITGVGRRVGIGAGIAERLAATGWDVAFTYLSRYDDRMPWGPDTAARAEITELLTKHGARVFSVEADFEDTDAPAEVFRATGEALGPVQALVMSHCESVDSGILDTSLESFDRHFAVNTRASWLLIKEFAGQYVAPYGTGRIIALTSDHTVDNLPYGASKGALDRITLAAARELRHLGVTANAINPGAIDTGWMSPDMAESGAAETPLGRLGTPRDTANLVAFLCSPEGGWVNAQLLYSNGGVQ
;
A
#
# COMPACT_ATOMS: atom_id res chain seq x y z
N MET A 1 3.32 -30.37 18.31
CA MET A 1 2.93 -29.67 17.08
C MET A 1 3.54 -28.28 17.18
N SER A 2 4.54 -27.95 16.35
CA SER A 2 5.06 -26.58 16.32
C SER A 2 3.91 -25.67 15.87
N GLU A 3 3.58 -24.66 16.65
CA GLU A 3 2.71 -23.58 16.17
C GLU A 3 3.31 -23.07 14.85
N LEU A 4 2.55 -23.18 13.78
CA LEU A 4 2.94 -22.59 12.51
C LEU A 4 2.99 -21.09 12.73
N THR A 5 4.20 -20.53 12.79
CA THR A 5 4.39 -19.09 12.92
C THR A 5 3.81 -18.40 11.67
N ARG A 6 2.86 -17.49 11.88
CA ARG A 6 2.28 -16.70 10.79
C ARG A 6 3.36 -15.79 10.19
N PRO A 7 3.45 -15.66 8.87
CA PRO A 7 4.35 -14.68 8.24
C PRO A 7 3.89 -13.26 8.56
N VAL A 8 4.82 -12.30 8.54
CA VAL A 8 4.55 -10.90 8.85
C VAL A 8 4.40 -10.09 7.57
N ALA A 9 3.29 -9.38 7.44
CA ALA A 9 3.06 -8.37 6.41
C ALA A 9 3.16 -6.97 7.01
N LEU A 10 3.96 -6.09 6.39
CA LEU A 10 3.98 -4.65 6.66
C LEU A 10 3.17 -3.93 5.60
N ILE A 11 2.14 -3.19 6.02
CA ILE A 11 1.25 -2.44 5.14
C ILE A 11 1.36 -0.97 5.49
N THR A 12 1.73 -0.12 4.55
CA THR A 12 1.82 1.31 4.78
C THR A 12 0.52 2.04 4.39
N GLY A 13 0.21 3.15 5.06
CA GLY A 13 -0.96 3.98 4.72
C GLY A 13 -2.31 3.39 5.17
N VAL A 14 -2.38 2.89 6.40
CA VAL A 14 -3.60 2.34 7.02
C VAL A 14 -4.15 3.33 8.05
N GLY A 15 -4.51 4.53 7.60
CA GLY A 15 -5.03 5.61 8.45
C GLY A 15 -6.55 5.55 8.65
N ARG A 16 -7.30 5.04 7.68
CA ARG A 16 -8.77 5.07 7.67
C ARG A 16 -9.35 3.68 7.50
N ARG A 17 -10.47 3.42 8.20
CA ARG A 17 -11.14 2.12 8.17
C ARG A 17 -11.71 1.74 6.80
N VAL A 18 -12.16 2.73 6.05
CA VAL A 18 -12.71 2.56 4.69
C VAL A 18 -11.64 2.60 3.60
N GLY A 19 -10.36 2.75 3.98
CA GLY A 19 -9.24 2.84 3.05
C GLY A 19 -8.81 1.50 2.45
N ILE A 20 -8.13 1.56 1.32
CA ILE A 20 -7.58 0.37 0.63
C ILE A 20 -6.62 -0.39 1.56
N GLY A 21 -5.74 0.32 2.28
CA GLY A 21 -4.79 -0.28 3.21
C GLY A 21 -5.47 -1.10 4.32
N ALA A 22 -6.59 -0.62 4.87
CA ALA A 22 -7.36 -1.35 5.88
C ALA A 22 -8.00 -2.63 5.32
N GLY A 23 -8.57 -2.56 4.10
CA GLY A 23 -9.11 -3.74 3.42
C GLY A 23 -8.03 -4.79 3.13
N ILE A 24 -6.83 -4.35 2.75
CA ILE A 24 -5.68 -5.25 2.54
C ILE A 24 -5.25 -5.89 3.86
N ALA A 25 -5.13 -5.10 4.94
CA ALA A 25 -4.75 -5.58 6.26
C ALA A 25 -5.72 -6.65 6.76
N GLU A 26 -7.04 -6.40 6.68
CA GLU A 26 -8.07 -7.37 7.05
C GLU A 26 -7.95 -8.67 6.23
N ARG A 27 -7.80 -8.54 4.91
CA ARG A 27 -7.72 -9.71 4.04
C ARG A 27 -6.49 -10.56 4.31
N LEU A 28 -5.32 -9.94 4.53
CA LEU A 28 -4.10 -10.68 4.88
C LEU A 28 -4.21 -11.33 6.27
N ALA A 29 -4.77 -10.65 7.27
CA ALA A 29 -5.02 -11.24 8.59
C ALA A 29 -5.93 -12.48 8.47
N ALA A 30 -7.01 -12.40 7.68
CA ALA A 30 -7.93 -13.51 7.45
C ALA A 30 -7.30 -14.69 6.68
N THR A 31 -6.23 -14.45 5.92
CA THR A 31 -5.49 -15.50 5.18
C THR A 31 -4.23 -15.99 5.89
N GLY A 32 -4.06 -15.66 7.17
CA GLY A 32 -3.04 -16.26 8.02
C GLY A 32 -1.76 -15.44 8.19
N TRP A 33 -1.79 -14.14 7.93
CA TRP A 33 -0.67 -13.22 8.18
C TRP A 33 -0.80 -12.53 9.54
N ASP A 34 0.32 -12.28 10.21
CA ASP A 34 0.45 -11.25 11.23
C ASP A 34 0.67 -9.91 10.52
N VAL A 35 0.15 -8.84 11.08
CA VAL A 35 0.07 -7.55 10.37
C VAL A 35 0.72 -6.42 11.16
N ALA A 36 1.75 -5.83 10.59
CA ALA A 36 2.21 -4.49 10.97
C ALA A 36 1.60 -3.47 10.00
N PHE A 37 1.23 -2.29 10.51
CA PHE A 37 0.76 -1.22 9.63
C PHE A 37 1.21 0.16 10.08
N THR A 38 1.37 1.07 9.09
CA THR A 38 1.65 2.48 9.37
C THR A 38 0.46 3.36 9.08
N TYR A 39 0.35 4.47 9.79
CA TYR A 39 -0.63 5.54 9.58
C TYR A 39 0.05 6.89 9.78
N LEU A 40 -0.60 7.98 9.34
CA LEU A 40 -0.13 9.34 9.56
C LEU A 40 -1.33 10.25 9.82
N SER A 41 -1.56 10.59 11.09
CA SER A 41 -2.70 11.44 11.52
C SER A 41 -2.65 12.82 10.87
N ARG A 42 -1.47 13.43 10.79
CA ARG A 42 -1.26 14.76 10.20
C ARG A 42 -1.65 14.85 8.72
N TYR A 43 -1.60 13.74 7.97
CA TYR A 43 -2.10 13.71 6.59
C TYR A 43 -3.64 13.84 6.57
N ASP A 44 -4.33 13.03 7.37
CA ASP A 44 -5.79 13.04 7.42
C ASP A 44 -6.34 14.39 7.95
N ASP A 45 -5.61 15.06 8.86
CA ASP A 45 -5.95 16.41 9.36
C ASP A 45 -6.04 17.46 8.24
N ARG A 46 -5.27 17.28 7.15
CA ARG A 46 -5.25 18.20 6.00
C ARG A 46 -6.33 17.90 4.96
N MET A 47 -6.96 16.72 5.06
CA MET A 47 -7.89 16.23 4.06
C MET A 47 -9.34 16.56 4.42
N PRO A 48 -10.26 16.62 3.42
CA PRO A 48 -11.66 16.95 3.65
C PRO A 48 -12.39 16.00 4.62
N TRP A 49 -11.91 14.77 4.77
CA TRP A 49 -12.52 13.78 5.68
C TRP A 49 -12.07 13.90 7.14
N GLY A 50 -10.96 14.64 7.39
CA GLY A 50 -10.42 14.79 8.74
C GLY A 50 -9.86 13.49 9.35
N PRO A 51 -9.32 13.57 10.58
CA PRO A 51 -8.70 12.44 11.25
C PRO A 51 -9.77 11.45 11.75
N ASP A 52 -9.54 10.16 11.49
CA ASP A 52 -10.30 9.06 12.08
C ASP A 52 -9.55 8.50 13.31
N THR A 53 -9.79 9.14 14.46
CA THR A 53 -9.09 8.81 15.72
C THR A 53 -9.42 7.42 16.26
N ALA A 54 -10.53 6.82 15.87
CA ALA A 54 -10.95 5.49 16.26
C ALA A 54 -10.40 4.40 15.34
N ALA A 55 -10.07 4.74 14.07
CA ALA A 55 -9.70 3.79 13.05
C ALA A 55 -8.61 2.81 13.47
N ARG A 56 -7.55 3.29 14.11
CA ARG A 56 -6.43 2.44 14.55
C ARG A 56 -6.89 1.35 15.51
N ALA A 57 -7.69 1.69 16.51
CA ALA A 57 -8.20 0.74 17.50
C ALA A 57 -9.16 -0.27 16.87
N GLU A 58 -10.08 0.20 16.05
CA GLU A 58 -11.07 -0.63 15.35
C GLU A 58 -10.42 -1.58 14.35
N ILE A 59 -9.42 -1.11 13.57
CA ILE A 59 -8.65 -1.94 12.65
C ILE A 59 -7.88 -3.00 13.45
N THR A 60 -7.19 -2.61 14.52
CA THR A 60 -6.45 -3.56 15.36
C THR A 60 -7.37 -4.65 15.92
N GLU A 61 -8.54 -4.29 16.43
CA GLU A 61 -9.53 -5.23 16.93
C GLU A 61 -10.00 -6.18 15.82
N LEU A 62 -10.31 -5.64 14.63
CA LEU A 62 -10.74 -6.43 13.48
C LEU A 62 -9.69 -7.47 13.07
N LEU A 63 -8.43 -7.07 12.96
CA LEU A 63 -7.33 -7.97 12.59
C LEU A 63 -7.11 -9.05 13.65
N THR A 64 -7.21 -8.68 14.93
CA THR A 64 -7.07 -9.61 16.04
C THR A 64 -8.18 -10.68 16.05
N LYS A 65 -9.40 -10.34 15.63
CA LYS A 65 -10.50 -11.33 15.47
C LYS A 65 -10.17 -12.42 14.46
N HIS A 66 -9.29 -12.17 13.50
CA HIS A 66 -8.76 -13.17 12.58
C HIS A 66 -7.55 -13.95 13.15
N GLY A 67 -7.21 -13.75 14.42
CA GLY A 67 -6.09 -14.41 15.09
C GLY A 67 -4.72 -13.86 14.70
N ALA A 68 -4.64 -12.67 14.09
CA ALA A 68 -3.38 -12.02 13.77
C ALA A 68 -2.78 -11.34 15.02
N ARG A 69 -1.46 -11.42 15.17
CA ARG A 69 -0.73 -10.46 15.98
C ARG A 69 -0.67 -9.15 15.19
N VAL A 70 -0.86 -8.04 15.87
CA VAL A 70 -0.98 -6.73 15.22
C VAL A 70 -0.02 -5.74 15.87
N PHE A 71 0.69 -4.98 15.04
CA PHE A 71 1.51 -3.86 15.46
C PHE A 71 1.17 -2.64 14.58
N SER A 72 1.09 -1.46 15.18
CA SER A 72 0.85 -0.22 14.44
C SER A 72 1.80 0.87 14.89
N VAL A 73 2.31 1.65 13.94
CA VAL A 73 3.23 2.75 14.20
C VAL A 73 2.89 3.95 13.33
N GLU A 74 2.92 5.14 13.91
CA GLU A 74 2.81 6.37 13.15
C GLU A 74 4.12 6.65 12.42
N ALA A 75 4.05 6.98 11.12
CA ALA A 75 5.23 7.24 10.32
C ALA A 75 4.95 8.30 9.26
N ASP A 76 5.76 9.36 9.28
CA ASP A 76 5.79 10.38 8.23
C ASP A 76 6.87 10.03 7.21
N PHE A 77 6.47 9.57 6.05
CA PHE A 77 7.39 9.16 5.00
C PHE A 77 8.02 10.34 4.21
N GLU A 78 7.74 11.56 4.60
CA GLU A 78 8.56 12.71 4.19
C GLU A 78 9.93 12.66 4.89
N ASP A 79 10.00 12.06 6.10
CA ASP A 79 11.24 11.79 6.81
C ASP A 79 11.99 10.58 6.21
N THR A 80 13.26 10.77 5.92
CA THR A 80 14.14 9.75 5.32
C THR A 80 14.48 8.59 6.25
N ASP A 81 14.40 8.78 7.55
CA ASP A 81 14.72 7.77 8.56
C ASP A 81 13.51 6.91 8.92
N ALA A 82 12.29 7.40 8.66
CA ALA A 82 11.05 6.70 8.99
C ALA A 82 10.97 5.26 8.43
N PRO A 83 11.39 4.95 7.18
CA PRO A 83 11.41 3.57 6.69
C PRO A 83 12.23 2.62 7.55
N ALA A 84 13.45 3.01 7.94
CA ALA A 84 14.32 2.18 8.76
C ALA A 84 13.72 1.97 10.17
N GLU A 85 13.16 3.02 10.78
CA GLU A 85 12.51 2.95 12.08
C GLU A 85 11.28 2.03 12.07
N VAL A 86 10.45 2.10 11.03
CA VAL A 86 9.28 1.23 10.85
C VAL A 86 9.69 -0.23 10.76
N PHE A 87 10.72 -0.55 9.98
CA PHE A 87 11.21 -1.92 9.86
C PHE A 87 11.82 -2.44 11.17
N ARG A 88 12.60 -1.62 11.86
CA ARG A 88 13.17 -1.96 13.18
C ARG A 88 12.06 -2.25 14.19
N ALA A 89 11.10 -1.33 14.36
CA ALA A 89 10.00 -1.47 15.31
C ALA A 89 9.10 -2.68 14.99
N THR A 90 8.83 -2.92 13.69
CA THR A 90 8.07 -4.10 13.24
C THR A 90 8.81 -5.39 13.58
N GLY A 91 10.13 -5.43 13.32
CA GLY A 91 10.97 -6.59 13.62
C GLY A 91 11.00 -6.94 15.11
N GLU A 92 11.07 -5.92 15.98
CA GLU A 92 11.02 -6.09 17.44
C GLU A 92 9.64 -6.60 17.93
N ALA A 93 8.54 -6.12 17.31
CA ALA A 93 7.19 -6.46 17.75
C ALA A 93 6.68 -7.80 17.22
N LEU A 94 6.91 -8.09 15.94
CA LEU A 94 6.31 -9.24 15.26
C LEU A 94 7.33 -10.21 14.66
N GLY A 95 8.55 -9.76 14.42
CA GLY A 95 9.59 -10.49 13.70
C GLY A 95 9.81 -9.97 12.28
N PRO A 96 10.65 -10.66 11.48
CA PRO A 96 11.06 -10.18 10.15
C PRO A 96 9.87 -10.12 9.17
N VAL A 97 9.83 -9.04 8.40
CA VAL A 97 8.79 -8.80 7.40
C VAL A 97 9.00 -9.70 6.19
N GLN A 98 7.96 -10.42 5.79
CA GLN A 98 7.96 -11.30 4.61
C GLN A 98 7.15 -10.71 3.43
N ALA A 99 6.17 -9.84 3.69
CA ALA A 99 5.47 -9.08 2.66
C ALA A 99 5.48 -7.59 2.98
N LEU A 100 5.85 -6.76 1.99
CA LEU A 100 5.76 -5.31 2.03
C LEU A 100 4.66 -4.86 1.07
N VAL A 101 3.63 -4.20 1.59
CA VAL A 101 2.54 -3.61 0.79
C VAL A 101 2.55 -2.10 0.97
N MET A 102 2.91 -1.37 -0.07
CA MET A 102 3.01 0.08 -0.06
C MET A 102 1.70 0.69 -0.57
N SER A 103 0.86 1.16 0.37
CA SER A 103 -0.44 1.80 0.10
C SER A 103 -0.50 3.25 0.57
N HIS A 104 0.58 3.78 1.15
CA HIS A 104 0.68 5.19 1.50
C HIS A 104 0.79 6.07 0.24
N CYS A 105 0.30 7.29 0.34
CA CYS A 105 0.51 8.30 -0.68
C CYS A 105 0.34 9.72 -0.13
N GLU A 106 1.00 10.66 -0.77
CA GLU A 106 0.62 12.07 -0.82
C GLU A 106 -0.18 12.25 -2.11
N SER A 107 -1.34 12.91 -2.02
CA SER A 107 -2.18 13.23 -3.17
C SER A 107 -2.90 14.55 -2.91
N VAL A 108 -2.46 15.59 -3.59
CA VAL A 108 -3.05 16.93 -3.59
C VAL A 108 -3.17 17.38 -5.03
N ASP A 109 -4.39 17.60 -5.47
CA ASP A 109 -4.69 17.91 -6.86
C ASP A 109 -4.07 19.25 -7.28
N SER A 110 -3.36 19.23 -8.39
CA SER A 110 -2.82 20.41 -9.07
C SER A 110 -2.36 20.08 -10.49
N GLY A 111 -2.44 21.06 -11.38
CA GLY A 111 -2.05 20.94 -12.78
C GLY A 111 -0.63 21.45 -13.06
N ILE A 112 -0.28 21.49 -14.35
CA ILE A 112 1.07 21.86 -14.81
C ILE A 112 1.47 23.31 -14.49
N LEU A 113 0.49 24.21 -14.38
CA LEU A 113 0.74 25.64 -14.18
C LEU A 113 0.62 26.09 -12.73
N ASP A 114 -0.05 25.32 -11.88
CA ASP A 114 -0.39 25.70 -10.51
C ASP A 114 0.22 24.76 -9.45
N THR A 115 0.91 23.68 -9.86
CA THR A 115 1.69 22.85 -8.93
C THR A 115 2.83 23.66 -8.31
N SER A 116 2.84 23.81 -6.99
CA SER A 116 3.96 24.41 -6.28
C SER A 116 5.15 23.44 -6.18
N LEU A 117 6.37 24.00 -6.09
CA LEU A 117 7.58 23.19 -5.90
C LEU A 117 7.49 22.34 -4.60
N GLU A 118 6.99 22.94 -3.53
CA GLU A 118 6.77 22.22 -2.25
C GLU A 118 5.84 21.02 -2.42
N SER A 119 4.71 21.18 -3.11
CA SER A 119 3.79 20.08 -3.38
C SER A 119 4.44 18.99 -4.23
N PHE A 120 5.15 19.40 -5.30
CA PHE A 120 5.87 18.47 -6.16
C PHE A 120 6.90 17.64 -5.38
N ASP A 121 7.75 18.31 -4.60
CA ASP A 121 8.81 17.66 -3.81
C ASP A 121 8.22 16.71 -2.75
N ARG A 122 7.12 17.10 -2.09
CA ARG A 122 6.45 16.25 -1.11
C ARG A 122 5.88 14.97 -1.73
N HIS A 123 5.23 15.06 -2.90
CA HIS A 123 4.75 13.88 -3.60
C HIS A 123 5.90 12.92 -3.95
N PHE A 124 7.02 13.43 -4.44
CA PHE A 124 8.18 12.59 -4.74
C PHE A 124 8.87 12.05 -3.47
N ALA A 125 8.90 12.84 -2.40
CA ALA A 125 9.42 12.37 -1.11
C ALA A 125 8.62 11.18 -0.58
N VAL A 126 7.29 11.31 -0.52
CA VAL A 126 6.40 10.30 0.07
C VAL A 126 6.17 9.13 -0.90
N ASN A 127 5.75 9.39 -2.15
CA ASN A 127 5.31 8.32 -3.04
C ASN A 127 6.48 7.56 -3.68
N THR A 128 7.62 8.22 -3.91
CA THR A 128 8.74 7.67 -4.68
C THR A 128 9.95 7.35 -3.80
N ARG A 129 10.53 8.35 -3.15
CA ARG A 129 11.75 8.19 -2.33
C ARG A 129 11.50 7.23 -1.16
N ALA A 130 10.43 7.44 -0.40
CA ALA A 130 10.12 6.58 0.73
C ALA A 130 9.83 5.13 0.29
N SER A 131 9.13 4.94 -0.83
CA SER A 131 8.89 3.59 -1.36
C SER A 131 10.18 2.88 -1.74
N TRP A 132 11.14 3.58 -2.36
CA TRP A 132 12.47 3.03 -2.61
C TRP A 132 13.19 2.66 -1.31
N LEU A 133 13.16 3.54 -0.30
CA LEU A 133 13.78 3.27 1.00
C LEU A 133 13.13 2.07 1.72
N LEU A 134 11.79 1.96 1.68
CA LEU A 134 11.07 0.81 2.23
C LEU A 134 11.47 -0.51 1.53
N ILE A 135 11.63 -0.51 0.21
CA ILE A 135 12.12 -1.68 -0.53
C ILE A 135 13.56 -2.01 -0.13
N LYS A 136 14.42 -1.01 0.05
CA LYS A 136 15.81 -1.19 0.50
C LYS A 136 15.86 -1.82 1.89
N GLU A 137 15.07 -1.30 2.85
CA GLU A 137 15.00 -1.85 4.21
C GLU A 137 14.41 -3.27 4.21
N PHE A 138 13.37 -3.52 3.41
CA PHE A 138 12.84 -4.87 3.22
C PHE A 138 13.92 -5.85 2.76
N ALA A 139 14.66 -5.50 1.72
CA ALA A 139 15.71 -6.36 1.17
C ALA A 139 16.85 -6.58 2.17
N GLY A 140 17.21 -5.55 2.93
CA GLY A 140 18.32 -5.62 3.91
C GLY A 140 18.04 -6.54 5.10
N GLN A 141 16.77 -6.69 5.50
CA GLN A 141 16.38 -7.53 6.64
C GLN A 141 15.72 -8.86 6.23
N TYR A 142 15.54 -9.13 4.92
CA TYR A 142 14.83 -10.32 4.45
C TYR A 142 15.59 -11.61 4.77
N VAL A 143 14.97 -12.47 5.57
CA VAL A 143 15.53 -13.76 6.02
C VAL A 143 14.60 -14.95 5.79
N ALA A 144 13.42 -14.70 5.20
CA ALA A 144 12.46 -15.76 4.91
C ALA A 144 12.95 -16.68 3.77
N PRO A 145 12.37 -17.88 3.61
CA PRO A 145 12.78 -18.81 2.56
C PRO A 145 12.71 -18.21 1.15
N TYR A 146 13.63 -18.62 0.29
CA TYR A 146 13.64 -18.24 -1.11
C TYR A 146 12.29 -18.51 -1.79
N GLY A 147 11.77 -17.55 -2.54
CA GLY A 147 10.50 -17.66 -3.26
C GLY A 147 9.26 -17.25 -2.44
N THR A 148 9.42 -16.83 -1.17
CA THR A 148 8.28 -16.49 -0.31
C THR A 148 8.09 -14.99 -0.05
N GLY A 149 9.08 -14.16 -0.39
CA GLY A 149 9.01 -12.71 -0.20
C GLY A 149 8.11 -12.00 -1.22
N ARG A 150 7.40 -10.97 -0.78
CA ARG A 150 6.44 -10.22 -1.61
C ARG A 150 6.62 -8.71 -1.42
N ILE A 151 6.70 -7.99 -2.53
CA ILE A 151 6.64 -6.53 -2.57
C ILE A 151 5.48 -6.15 -3.48
N ILE A 152 4.56 -5.33 -2.97
CA ILE A 152 3.39 -4.86 -3.71
C ILE A 152 3.28 -3.34 -3.53
N ALA A 153 3.20 -2.60 -4.63
CA ALA A 153 2.98 -1.17 -4.63
C ALA A 153 1.60 -0.83 -5.20
N LEU A 154 0.84 0.03 -4.51
CA LEU A 154 -0.39 0.60 -5.05
C LEU A 154 -0.02 1.83 -5.89
N THR A 155 -0.31 1.76 -7.18
CA THR A 155 0.00 2.81 -8.15
C THR A 155 -1.25 3.43 -8.77
N SER A 156 -1.07 4.31 -9.74
CA SER A 156 -2.12 4.97 -10.51
C SER A 156 -1.59 5.35 -11.89
N ASP A 157 -2.46 5.38 -12.88
CA ASP A 157 -2.23 5.92 -14.22
C ASP A 157 -2.76 7.34 -14.41
N HIS A 158 -3.14 8.00 -13.31
CA HIS A 158 -3.64 9.37 -13.32
C HIS A 158 -2.62 10.34 -13.92
N THR A 159 -3.01 11.15 -14.90
CA THR A 159 -2.09 12.03 -15.64
C THR A 159 -2.54 13.47 -15.69
N VAL A 160 -3.82 13.77 -15.53
CA VAL A 160 -4.40 15.11 -15.69
C VAL A 160 -4.95 15.59 -14.36
N ASP A 161 -4.82 16.88 -14.06
CA ASP A 161 -5.33 17.56 -12.86
C ASP A 161 -4.73 17.07 -11.51
N ASN A 162 -3.83 16.11 -11.53
CA ASN A 162 -3.03 15.70 -10.38
C ASN A 162 -1.60 15.34 -10.81
N LEU A 163 -0.91 16.31 -11.41
CA LEU A 163 0.40 16.13 -12.03
C LEU A 163 1.46 15.50 -11.09
N PRO A 164 1.71 16.05 -9.88
CA PRO A 164 2.78 15.52 -9.04
C PRO A 164 2.49 14.12 -8.53
N TYR A 165 1.21 13.79 -8.27
CA TYR A 165 0.79 12.45 -7.89
C TYR A 165 1.06 11.45 -9.02
N GLY A 166 0.51 11.69 -10.22
CA GLY A 166 0.68 10.79 -11.36
C GLY A 166 2.14 10.60 -11.73
N ALA A 167 2.95 11.68 -11.76
CA ALA A 167 4.38 11.59 -12.03
C ALA A 167 5.12 10.76 -10.99
N SER A 168 4.83 10.96 -9.69
CA SER A 168 5.46 10.20 -8.61
C SER A 168 5.05 8.73 -8.61
N LYS A 169 3.81 8.40 -9.00
CA LYS A 169 3.33 7.01 -9.16
C LYS A 169 3.97 6.32 -10.37
N GLY A 170 4.17 7.03 -11.48
CA GLY A 170 4.95 6.49 -12.61
C GLY A 170 6.40 6.16 -12.25
N ALA A 171 7.03 6.98 -11.39
CA ALA A 171 8.34 6.67 -10.84
C ALA A 171 8.32 5.45 -9.89
N LEU A 172 7.30 5.32 -9.05
CA LEU A 172 7.09 4.14 -8.19
C LEU A 172 6.99 2.86 -9.00
N ASP A 173 6.29 2.86 -10.15
CA ASP A 173 6.19 1.70 -11.03
C ASP A 173 7.58 1.22 -11.47
N ARG A 174 8.43 2.15 -11.93
CA ARG A 174 9.80 1.83 -12.37
C ARG A 174 10.63 1.24 -11.24
N ILE A 175 10.56 1.79 -10.04
CA ILE A 175 11.26 1.30 -8.85
C ILE A 175 10.78 -0.11 -8.50
N THR A 176 9.47 -0.34 -8.48
CA THR A 176 8.89 -1.65 -8.13
C THR A 176 9.28 -2.73 -9.14
N LEU A 177 9.21 -2.42 -10.43
CA LEU A 177 9.62 -3.37 -11.49
C LEU A 177 11.13 -3.63 -11.49
N ALA A 178 11.96 -2.65 -11.11
CA ALA A 178 13.40 -2.84 -10.93
C ALA A 178 13.68 -3.79 -9.76
N ALA A 179 12.99 -3.61 -8.62
CA ALA A 179 13.14 -4.46 -7.44
C ALA A 179 12.94 -5.95 -7.77
N ALA A 180 11.97 -6.30 -8.62
CA ALA A 180 11.72 -7.68 -9.05
C ALA A 180 12.93 -8.36 -9.68
N ARG A 181 13.79 -7.59 -10.35
CA ARG A 181 14.99 -8.11 -11.04
C ARG A 181 16.24 -8.03 -10.17
N GLU A 182 16.39 -6.91 -9.46
CA GLU A 182 17.58 -6.67 -8.64
C GLU A 182 17.60 -7.56 -7.39
N LEU A 183 16.42 -7.88 -6.81
CA LEU A 183 16.28 -8.75 -5.65
C LEU A 183 16.09 -10.23 -5.99
N ARG A 184 16.37 -10.65 -7.24
CA ARG A 184 16.24 -12.04 -7.68
C ARG A 184 17.00 -13.05 -6.80
N HIS A 185 18.10 -12.61 -6.19
CA HIS A 185 18.92 -13.46 -5.32
C HIS A 185 18.21 -13.81 -4.00
N LEU A 186 17.17 -13.05 -3.61
CA LEU A 186 16.31 -13.32 -2.44
C LEU A 186 15.08 -14.15 -2.82
N GLY A 187 14.77 -14.32 -4.12
CA GLY A 187 13.54 -14.96 -4.58
C GLY A 187 12.28 -14.16 -4.30
N VAL A 188 12.41 -12.85 -4.15
CA VAL A 188 11.28 -11.94 -3.88
C VAL A 188 10.57 -11.59 -5.17
N THR A 189 9.23 -11.62 -5.18
CA THR A 189 8.44 -11.02 -6.27
C THR A 189 8.07 -9.57 -5.94
N ALA A 190 8.07 -8.71 -6.96
CA ALA A 190 7.65 -7.32 -6.82
C ALA A 190 6.69 -6.93 -7.95
N ASN A 191 5.51 -6.45 -7.60
CA ASN A 191 4.45 -6.07 -8.53
C ASN A 191 3.81 -4.75 -8.13
N ALA A 192 3.38 -3.97 -9.13
CA ALA A 192 2.56 -2.80 -8.94
C ALA A 192 1.10 -3.11 -9.29
N ILE A 193 0.15 -2.56 -8.54
CA ILE A 193 -1.29 -2.70 -8.78
C ILE A 193 -1.87 -1.31 -9.00
N ASN A 194 -2.50 -1.08 -10.14
CA ASN A 194 -3.42 0.02 -10.35
C ASN A 194 -4.85 -0.47 -10.02
N PRO A 195 -5.43 0.00 -8.90
CA PRO A 195 -6.74 -0.46 -8.46
C PRO A 195 -7.89 0.23 -9.22
N GLY A 196 -7.63 1.29 -9.98
CA GLY A 196 -8.64 2.17 -10.54
C GLY A 196 -9.38 2.97 -9.46
N ALA A 197 -10.60 3.39 -9.78
CA ALA A 197 -11.45 4.16 -8.87
C ALA A 197 -12.04 3.26 -7.78
N ILE A 198 -11.57 3.43 -6.54
CA ILE A 198 -12.02 2.68 -5.37
C ILE A 198 -12.86 3.58 -4.46
N ASP A 199 -14.03 3.11 -4.07
CA ASP A 199 -14.88 3.79 -3.09
C ASP A 199 -14.25 3.70 -1.69
N THR A 200 -13.59 4.78 -1.31
CA THR A 200 -12.96 4.96 0.01
C THR A 200 -13.55 6.17 0.75
N GLY A 201 -14.68 6.69 0.27
CA GLY A 201 -15.29 7.91 0.82
C GLY A 201 -14.50 9.19 0.51
N TRP A 202 -13.60 9.16 -0.46
CA TRP A 202 -12.85 10.34 -0.93
C TRP A 202 -13.60 11.11 -2.02
N MET A 203 -14.30 10.41 -2.89
CA MET A 203 -15.03 11.00 -4.02
C MET A 203 -16.32 11.67 -3.56
N SER A 204 -16.67 12.80 -4.19
CA SER A 204 -18.03 13.36 -4.08
C SER A 204 -19.06 12.39 -4.69
N PRO A 205 -20.36 12.50 -4.36
CA PRO A 205 -21.39 11.68 -4.95
C PRO A 205 -21.39 11.73 -6.49
N ASP A 206 -21.20 12.91 -7.08
CA ASP A 206 -21.17 13.09 -8.54
C ASP A 206 -19.95 12.40 -9.18
N MET A 207 -18.78 12.50 -8.54
CA MET A 207 -17.56 11.78 -8.98
C MET A 207 -17.75 10.27 -8.87
N ALA A 208 -18.39 9.79 -7.81
CA ALA A 208 -18.65 8.37 -7.62
C ALA A 208 -19.63 7.82 -8.67
N GLU A 209 -20.69 8.57 -9.00
CA GLU A 209 -21.64 8.22 -10.04
C GLU A 209 -20.97 8.18 -11.42
N SER A 210 -20.21 9.22 -11.78
CA SER A 210 -19.45 9.28 -13.04
C SER A 210 -18.43 8.13 -13.13
N GLY A 211 -17.63 7.90 -12.11
CA GLY A 211 -16.65 6.81 -12.09
C GLY A 211 -17.28 5.42 -12.20
N ALA A 212 -18.46 5.23 -11.60
CA ALA A 212 -19.21 3.98 -11.74
C ALA A 212 -19.74 3.80 -13.17
N ALA A 213 -20.25 4.88 -13.79
CA ALA A 213 -20.77 4.86 -15.17
C ALA A 213 -19.65 4.60 -16.21
N GLU A 214 -18.45 5.13 -15.98
CA GLU A 214 -17.29 4.92 -16.85
C GLU A 214 -16.65 3.52 -16.68
N THR A 215 -16.90 2.86 -15.55
CA THR A 215 -16.35 1.52 -15.30
C THR A 215 -17.18 0.46 -16.05
N PRO A 216 -16.58 -0.37 -16.92
CA PRO A 216 -17.29 -1.44 -17.66
C PRO A 216 -18.07 -2.41 -16.77
N LEU A 217 -17.65 -2.63 -15.53
CA LEU A 217 -18.40 -3.45 -14.56
C LEU A 217 -19.55 -2.69 -13.86
N GLY A 218 -19.82 -1.42 -14.23
CA GLY A 218 -20.95 -0.62 -13.77
C GLY A 218 -20.91 -0.24 -12.29
N ARG A 219 -19.75 -0.29 -11.65
CA ARG A 219 -19.56 0.11 -10.25
C ARG A 219 -18.14 0.57 -9.99
N LEU A 220 -17.95 1.33 -8.93
CA LEU A 220 -16.64 1.55 -8.35
C LEU A 220 -16.07 0.23 -7.78
N GLY A 221 -14.76 0.15 -7.72
CA GLY A 221 -14.09 -0.86 -6.93
C GLY A 221 -14.28 -0.62 -5.42
N THR A 222 -14.10 -1.64 -4.62
CA THR A 222 -14.07 -1.58 -3.16
C THR A 222 -12.67 -1.89 -2.65
N PRO A 223 -12.30 -1.49 -1.42
CA PRO A 223 -11.06 -1.92 -0.80
C PRO A 223 -10.84 -3.43 -0.84
N ARG A 224 -11.93 -4.21 -0.77
CA ARG A 224 -11.91 -5.67 -0.86
C ARG A 224 -11.51 -6.20 -2.24
N ASP A 225 -11.89 -5.52 -3.32
CA ASP A 225 -11.49 -5.91 -4.68
C ASP A 225 -9.96 -5.87 -4.82
N THR A 226 -9.33 -4.76 -4.39
CA THR A 226 -7.87 -4.63 -4.34
C THR A 226 -7.23 -5.63 -3.38
N ALA A 227 -7.80 -5.80 -2.20
CA ALA A 227 -7.29 -6.70 -1.16
C ALA A 227 -7.28 -8.17 -1.60
N ASN A 228 -8.24 -8.61 -2.41
CA ASN A 228 -8.28 -9.96 -2.96
C ASN A 228 -7.11 -10.24 -3.90
N LEU A 229 -6.74 -9.27 -4.76
CA LEU A 229 -5.57 -9.40 -5.64
C LEU A 229 -4.27 -9.40 -4.82
N VAL A 230 -4.14 -8.52 -3.82
CA VAL A 230 -2.98 -8.51 -2.92
C VAL A 230 -2.84 -9.85 -2.20
N ALA A 231 -3.93 -10.42 -1.66
CA ALA A 231 -3.90 -11.71 -0.98
C ALA A 231 -3.50 -12.85 -1.93
N PHE A 232 -3.98 -12.84 -3.18
CA PHE A 232 -3.54 -13.78 -4.20
C PHE A 232 -2.03 -13.66 -4.46
N LEU A 233 -1.50 -12.44 -4.67
CA LEU A 233 -0.08 -12.23 -4.90
C LEU A 233 0.79 -12.63 -3.69
N CYS A 234 0.25 -12.53 -2.48
CA CYS A 234 0.91 -12.96 -1.24
C CYS A 234 0.81 -14.47 -1.00
N SER A 235 -0.04 -15.18 -1.72
CA SER A 235 -0.20 -16.63 -1.61
C SER A 235 0.85 -17.40 -2.41
N PRO A 236 1.01 -18.71 -2.17
CA PRO A 236 1.84 -19.58 -3.03
C PRO A 236 1.42 -19.56 -4.50
N GLU A 237 0.11 -19.47 -4.78
CA GLU A 237 -0.45 -19.46 -6.13
C GLU A 237 -0.06 -18.21 -6.92
N GLY A 238 0.13 -17.07 -6.22
CA GLY A 238 0.63 -15.81 -6.82
C GLY A 238 2.14 -15.76 -7.02
N GLY A 239 2.88 -16.77 -6.56
CA GLY A 239 4.34 -16.77 -6.52
C GLY A 239 5.04 -16.72 -7.89
N TRP A 240 4.32 -16.97 -9.00
CA TRP A 240 4.87 -16.85 -10.36
C TRP A 240 4.59 -15.49 -11.02
N VAL A 241 3.78 -14.65 -10.38
CA VAL A 241 3.50 -13.28 -10.87
C VAL A 241 4.61 -12.36 -10.36
N ASN A 242 5.45 -11.87 -11.26
CA ASN A 242 6.61 -11.04 -10.91
C ASN A 242 6.88 -9.98 -11.97
N ALA A 243 7.33 -8.80 -11.57
CA ALA A 243 7.64 -7.66 -12.43
C ALA A 243 6.46 -7.20 -13.29
N GLN A 244 5.24 -7.24 -12.73
CA GLN A 244 4.04 -6.84 -13.45
C GLN A 244 3.47 -5.52 -12.92
N LEU A 245 2.93 -4.72 -13.83
CA LEU A 245 1.95 -3.67 -13.56
C LEU A 245 0.57 -4.27 -13.84
N LEU A 246 -0.19 -4.52 -12.79
CA LEU A 246 -1.49 -5.20 -12.86
C LEU A 246 -2.61 -4.17 -12.72
N TYR A 247 -3.56 -4.21 -13.64
CA TYR A 247 -4.77 -3.42 -13.58
C TYR A 247 -5.90 -4.24 -12.94
N SER A 248 -6.40 -3.77 -11.78
CA SER A 248 -7.56 -4.33 -11.07
C SER A 248 -8.64 -3.26 -10.94
N ASN A 249 -9.03 -2.67 -12.07
CA ASN A 249 -9.75 -1.40 -12.19
C ASN A 249 -11.14 -1.52 -12.82
N GLY A 250 -11.71 -2.72 -12.87
CA GLY A 250 -13.03 -2.94 -13.44
C GLY A 250 -13.11 -2.81 -14.97
N GLY A 251 -11.96 -2.71 -15.66
CA GLY A 251 -11.83 -2.64 -17.11
C GLY A 251 -11.75 -1.20 -17.65
N VAL A 252 -11.55 -0.21 -16.82
CA VAL A 252 -11.30 1.19 -17.25
C VAL A 252 -9.98 1.24 -18.03
N GLN A 253 -10.00 1.90 -19.22
CA GLN A 253 -8.84 2.09 -20.12
C GLN A 253 -8.47 3.55 -20.20
#